data_b0dad0b2b555c9fb84f046c4f5642fc8
#
_entry.id   b0dad0b2b555c9fb84f046c4f5642fc8
#
_cell.length_a   1.000
_cell.length_b   1.000
_cell.length_c   1.000
_cell.angle_alpha   90.00
_cell.angle_beta   90.00
_cell.angle_gamma   90.00
#
_symmetry.space_group_name_H-M   'P 1'
#
loop_
_entity.id
_entity.type
_entity.pdbx_description
1 polymer ?
#
loop_
_entity_poly.entity_id
_entity_poly.type
_entity_poly.pdbx_seq_one_letter_code
_entity_poly.pdbx_strand_id
1 'polypeptide(L)'
;MSSTDEKKFEGVVSEEPVLTASSSSDNGRAELGVSTNGEQPTVDPVFEKATLRKVDYWLVGFYSIVYIFRVIDSANYSNAAIINLEAGTGIKAELNLNASQWAWTLSIFSYSYLIFEPSNTLLLKIFRPSRWMFVLIFFWGAAACSSAAAQNFSGMMGARFAIGAAEAGFYPAVLYHMAFWYKPQELPNRIALFYSVGQLSSALSGLLAYAVSFMDGLQGISGWRWLFIIEGLPAIVLAFIALFWLPDYPETAYFLNDKERAFLASRLDKRAPASWGKSWDLEALKKLFSDPTFYTFSVYWIGHGIGGFGIGYALPTVIYQLGFTSTTNSQLMNIPPYVATFLFLNTLGYLLQRNIIRPWTTAVGIAVTIIICYIILFTVSNSVVKYIFLIVAVSCAGSAYPVIWPERMRALEGSVSSGVGIGFTNAMAQFSGIAGPRIYSTVFGPSYHVSYGICLIFLVVDIIALLLSWFFVHRKDKRVAALLEQ
;
A
#
# COMPACT_ATOMS: atom_id res chain seq x y z
N MET A 1 -32.93 -15.56 63.60
CA MET A 1 -31.80 -15.18 64.45
C MET A 1 -30.73 -14.74 63.47
N SER A 2 -30.62 -13.44 63.34
CA SER A 2 -29.58 -12.53 63.87
C SER A 2 -28.29 -12.63 63.00
N SER A 3 -27.66 -11.65 62.46
CA SER A 3 -27.77 -10.18 62.42
C SER A 3 -26.56 -9.71 61.59
N THR A 4 -26.79 -8.76 60.73
CA THR A 4 -26.00 -7.55 60.47
C THR A 4 -24.47 -7.63 60.63
N ASP A 5 -23.71 -7.27 59.61
CA ASP A 5 -22.70 -6.22 59.74
C ASP A 5 -22.34 -5.62 58.37
N GLU A 6 -22.86 -4.43 58.13
CA GLU A 6 -22.31 -3.47 57.14
C GLU A 6 -21.01 -2.90 57.69
N LYS A 7 -19.93 -2.96 56.94
CA LYS A 7 -18.74 -2.12 57.14
C LYS A 7 -18.53 -1.21 55.93
N LYS A 8 -18.90 0.05 56.13
CA LYS A 8 -18.40 1.24 55.48
C LYS A 8 -16.89 1.22 55.39
N PHE A 9 -16.32 1.40 54.18
CA PHE A 9 -14.99 1.90 54.01
C PHE A 9 -15.08 3.36 53.57
N GLU A 10 -14.79 4.26 54.47
CA GLU A 10 -14.50 5.68 54.27
C GLU A 10 -13.17 5.82 53.55
N GLY A 11 -13.13 6.79 52.62
CA GLY A 11 -11.97 7.10 51.81
C GLY A 11 -10.81 7.68 52.64
N VAL A 12 -9.60 7.28 52.26
CA VAL A 12 -8.37 7.99 52.61
C VAL A 12 -7.87 8.63 51.32
N VAL A 13 -8.06 9.94 51.21
CA VAL A 13 -7.39 10.79 50.24
C VAL A 13 -5.99 11.02 50.78
N SER A 14 -4.98 10.45 50.14
CA SER A 14 -3.58 10.78 50.41
C SER A 14 -3.22 12.02 49.60
N GLU A 15 -3.03 13.14 50.28
CA GLU A 15 -2.39 14.35 49.74
C GLU A 15 -0.93 14.07 49.48
N GLU A 16 -0.48 14.23 48.23
CA GLU A 16 0.93 14.31 47.88
C GLU A 16 1.48 15.72 48.20
N PRO A 17 2.74 15.85 48.67
CA PRO A 17 3.26 17.09 49.18
C PRO A 17 3.58 18.10 48.07
N VAL A 18 3.08 19.31 48.24
CA VAL A 18 3.43 20.51 47.48
C VAL A 18 4.87 20.90 47.83
N LEU A 19 5.79 20.74 46.89
CA LEU A 19 7.14 21.31 46.98
C LEU A 19 7.08 22.78 46.54
N THR A 20 7.15 23.66 47.54
CA THR A 20 7.41 25.09 47.36
C THR A 20 8.88 25.28 47.00
N ALA A 21 9.17 25.74 45.76
CA ALA A 21 10.51 26.17 45.37
C ALA A 21 10.69 27.64 45.69
N SER A 22 11.67 27.94 46.54
CA SER A 22 12.18 29.29 46.84
C SER A 22 12.96 29.84 45.66
N SER A 23 12.79 31.13 45.43
CA SER A 23 13.47 31.95 44.43
C SER A 23 14.97 32.11 44.68
N SER A 24 15.81 31.83 43.67
CA SER A 24 17.05 32.58 43.43
C SER A 24 17.54 32.48 42.00
N SER A 25 17.59 33.64 41.36
CA SER A 25 18.49 34.15 40.31
C SER A 25 19.03 33.27 39.18
N ASP A 26 18.57 33.65 37.98
CA ASP A 26 19.38 33.99 36.80
C ASP A 26 20.08 32.89 35.97
N ASN A 27 19.56 32.67 34.83
CA ASN A 27 20.12 32.56 33.49
C ASN A 27 19.39 31.54 32.59
N GLY A 28 18.60 32.08 31.64
CA GLY A 28 18.46 31.41 30.31
C GLY A 28 17.58 30.17 30.19
N ARG A 29 16.54 29.98 30.99
CA ARG A 29 15.50 28.98 30.73
C ARG A 29 14.21 29.64 30.24
N ALA A 30 13.85 29.44 28.99
CA ALA A 30 12.49 29.71 28.51
C ALA A 30 11.52 28.80 29.28
N GLU A 31 10.70 29.38 30.16
CA GLU A 31 9.71 28.68 30.99
C GLU A 31 8.64 28.07 30.08
N LEU A 32 8.47 26.77 30.16
CA LEU A 32 7.24 26.09 29.76
C LEU A 32 6.20 26.44 30.82
N GLY A 33 5.35 27.43 30.54
CA GLY A 33 4.22 27.77 31.39
C GLY A 33 3.28 26.60 31.56
N VAL A 34 3.26 25.98 32.72
CA VAL A 34 2.25 24.98 33.10
C VAL A 34 0.97 25.75 33.40
N SER A 35 0.05 25.84 32.44
CA SER A 35 -1.30 26.33 32.65
C SER A 35 -2.11 25.28 33.41
N THR A 36 -2.65 25.66 34.57
CA THR A 36 -3.51 24.81 35.42
C THR A 36 -4.95 24.68 34.94
N ASN A 37 -5.29 25.20 33.78
CA ASN A 37 -6.63 25.09 33.16
C ASN A 37 -6.52 24.24 31.90
N GLY A 38 -6.68 22.96 31.93
CA GLY A 38 -6.96 22.01 30.83
C GLY A 38 -6.74 22.39 29.36
N GLU A 39 -6.17 23.55 29.07
CA GLU A 39 -5.75 24.02 27.75
C GLU A 39 -4.42 23.38 27.39
N GLN A 40 -4.42 22.62 26.32
CA GLN A 40 -3.19 22.13 25.70
C GLN A 40 -2.25 23.32 25.45
N PRO A 41 -0.96 23.26 25.81
CA PRO A 41 -0.03 24.35 25.56
C PRO A 41 -0.06 24.66 24.06
N THR A 42 -0.33 25.93 23.71
CA THR A 42 -0.32 26.40 22.31
C THR A 42 1.12 26.33 21.82
N VAL A 43 1.40 25.23 21.11
CA VAL A 43 2.71 25.01 20.49
C VAL A 43 2.83 25.95 19.30
N ASP A 44 3.99 26.62 19.18
CA ASP A 44 4.30 27.48 18.04
C ASP A 44 4.10 26.67 16.72
N PRO A 45 3.19 27.09 15.83
CA PRO A 45 2.93 26.43 14.55
C PRO A 45 4.19 26.29 13.67
N VAL A 46 5.15 27.21 13.83
CA VAL A 46 6.43 27.18 13.08
C VAL A 46 7.29 26.04 13.59
N PHE A 47 7.38 25.86 14.91
CA PHE A 47 8.11 24.76 15.54
C PHE A 47 7.48 23.40 15.19
N GLU A 48 6.15 23.27 15.28
CA GLU A 48 5.43 22.05 14.88
C GLU A 48 5.73 21.67 13.44
N LYS A 49 5.58 22.61 12.50
CA LYS A 49 5.82 22.37 11.09
C LYS A 49 7.29 22.01 10.79
N ALA A 50 8.24 22.64 11.48
CA ALA A 50 9.67 22.34 11.32
C ALA A 50 9.99 20.92 11.81
N THR A 51 9.46 20.54 12.98
CA THR A 51 9.64 19.19 13.55
C THR A 51 9.03 18.13 12.65
N LEU A 52 7.80 18.33 12.18
CA LEU A 52 7.16 17.38 11.26
C LEU A 52 7.89 17.23 9.93
N ARG A 53 8.47 18.30 9.38
CA ARG A 53 9.30 18.21 8.17
C ARG A 53 10.54 17.35 8.36
N LYS A 54 11.18 17.40 9.56
CA LYS A 54 12.28 16.50 9.87
C LYS A 54 11.82 15.05 9.88
N VAL A 55 10.69 14.77 10.54
CA VAL A 55 10.10 13.41 10.56
C VAL A 55 9.73 12.96 9.16
N ASP A 56 9.10 13.81 8.34
CA ASP A 56 8.75 13.51 6.96
C ASP A 56 9.99 13.12 6.13
N TYR A 57 11.10 13.84 6.28
CA TYR A 57 12.35 13.53 5.57
C TYR A 57 12.91 12.16 5.98
N TRP A 58 12.99 11.89 7.30
CA TRP A 58 13.59 10.65 7.79
C TRP A 58 12.72 9.42 7.57
N LEU A 59 11.42 9.55 7.76
CA LEU A 59 10.49 8.42 7.74
C LEU A 59 9.83 8.27 6.36
N VAL A 60 9.09 9.30 5.90
CA VAL A 60 8.35 9.24 4.65
C VAL A 60 9.31 9.20 3.46
N GLY A 61 10.41 9.96 3.52
CA GLY A 61 11.46 9.94 2.48
C GLY A 61 12.08 8.56 2.32
N PHE A 62 12.50 7.93 3.41
CA PHE A 62 13.06 6.58 3.38
C PHE A 62 12.06 5.55 2.84
N TYR A 63 10.84 5.54 3.37
CA TYR A 63 9.81 4.62 2.91
C TYR A 63 9.42 4.84 1.45
N SER A 64 9.43 6.07 0.97
CA SER A 64 9.18 6.37 -0.44
C SER A 64 10.25 5.75 -1.34
N ILE A 65 11.53 5.83 -0.94
CA ILE A 65 12.63 5.20 -1.69
C ILE A 65 12.46 3.68 -1.73
N VAL A 66 12.20 3.03 -0.58
CA VAL A 66 11.98 1.58 -0.54
C VAL A 66 10.76 1.18 -1.38
N TYR A 67 9.70 1.98 -1.34
CA TYR A 67 8.48 1.71 -2.11
C TYR A 67 8.68 1.86 -3.62
N ILE A 68 9.55 2.78 -4.06
CA ILE A 68 9.96 2.88 -5.46
C ILE A 68 10.53 1.54 -5.93
N PHE A 69 11.50 0.97 -5.22
CA PHE A 69 12.10 -0.32 -5.60
C PHE A 69 11.09 -1.46 -5.55
N ARG A 70 10.22 -1.48 -4.54
CA ARG A 70 9.15 -2.46 -4.43
C ARG A 70 8.20 -2.43 -5.63
N VAL A 71 7.80 -1.25 -6.07
CA VAL A 71 6.86 -1.11 -7.21
C VAL A 71 7.56 -1.43 -8.53
N ILE A 72 8.83 -1.05 -8.68
CA ILE A 72 9.65 -1.42 -9.84
C ILE A 72 9.75 -2.95 -9.94
N ASP A 73 10.09 -3.67 -8.86
CA ASP A 73 10.18 -5.13 -8.83
C ASP A 73 8.86 -5.79 -9.26
N SER A 74 7.74 -5.34 -8.69
CA SER A 74 6.43 -5.85 -9.05
C SER A 74 6.07 -5.64 -10.53
N ALA A 75 6.38 -4.46 -11.09
CA ALA A 75 6.10 -4.12 -12.50
C ALA A 75 7.05 -4.84 -13.47
N ASN A 76 8.32 -4.98 -13.11
CA ASN A 76 9.35 -5.55 -13.97
C ASN A 76 9.17 -7.03 -14.24
N TYR A 77 8.49 -7.75 -13.37
CA TYR A 77 8.17 -9.14 -13.66
C TYR A 77 7.24 -9.27 -14.89
N SER A 78 6.31 -8.33 -15.06
CA SER A 78 5.49 -8.24 -16.27
C SER A 78 6.33 -7.82 -17.49
N ASN A 79 7.30 -6.92 -17.31
CA ASN A 79 8.22 -6.49 -18.35
C ASN A 79 9.15 -7.63 -18.80
N ALA A 80 9.63 -8.49 -17.87
CA ALA A 80 10.45 -9.65 -18.19
C ALA A 80 9.80 -10.61 -19.20
N ALA A 81 8.46 -10.61 -19.30
CA ALA A 81 7.72 -11.43 -20.25
C ALA A 81 8.09 -11.20 -21.71
N ILE A 82 8.56 -10.00 -22.05
CA ILE A 82 8.83 -9.57 -23.43
C ILE A 82 10.30 -9.12 -23.64
N ILE A 83 11.14 -9.10 -22.62
CA ILE A 83 12.58 -8.83 -22.77
C ILE A 83 13.18 -9.89 -23.68
N ASN A 84 13.85 -9.44 -24.74
CA ASN A 84 14.56 -10.28 -25.73
C ASN A 84 13.70 -11.43 -26.29
N LEU A 85 12.37 -11.24 -26.36
CA LEU A 85 11.42 -12.24 -26.86
C LEU A 85 11.72 -12.60 -28.32
N GLU A 86 11.97 -11.59 -29.16
CA GLU A 86 12.28 -11.76 -30.60
C GLU A 86 13.64 -12.41 -30.83
N ALA A 87 14.59 -12.21 -29.91
CA ALA A 87 15.92 -12.83 -29.94
C ALA A 87 15.90 -14.31 -29.51
N GLY A 88 14.80 -14.78 -28.90
CA GLY A 88 14.72 -16.14 -28.38
C GLY A 88 15.48 -16.37 -27.06
N THR A 89 16.05 -15.33 -26.47
CA THR A 89 16.80 -15.38 -25.18
C THR A 89 15.97 -14.88 -24.00
N GLY A 90 14.68 -14.66 -24.22
CA GLY A 90 13.75 -14.23 -23.19
C GLY A 90 13.44 -15.31 -22.15
N ILE A 91 13.00 -14.89 -20.95
CA ILE A 91 12.73 -15.75 -19.80
C ILE A 91 11.85 -16.98 -20.10
N LYS A 92 10.82 -16.83 -20.94
CA LYS A 92 9.91 -17.93 -21.30
C LYS A 92 10.59 -18.98 -22.16
N ALA A 93 11.46 -18.58 -23.10
CA ALA A 93 12.21 -19.46 -23.95
C ALA A 93 13.30 -20.20 -23.17
N GLU A 94 14.09 -19.47 -22.38
CA GLU A 94 15.21 -20.04 -21.63
C GLU A 94 14.77 -21.02 -20.55
N LEU A 95 13.67 -20.73 -19.85
CA LEU A 95 13.09 -21.61 -18.83
C LEU A 95 12.07 -22.62 -19.38
N ASN A 96 11.83 -22.66 -20.70
CA ASN A 96 10.84 -23.51 -21.38
C ASN A 96 9.44 -23.39 -20.77
N LEU A 97 8.97 -22.17 -20.50
CA LEU A 97 7.68 -21.92 -19.86
C LEU A 97 6.55 -21.85 -20.90
N ASN A 98 5.54 -22.69 -20.73
CA ASN A 98 4.28 -22.50 -21.43
C ASN A 98 3.43 -21.37 -20.83
N ALA A 99 2.36 -20.96 -21.53
CA ALA A 99 1.50 -19.87 -21.11
C ALA A 99 0.86 -20.09 -19.70
N SER A 100 0.49 -21.32 -19.37
CA SER A 100 -0.07 -21.66 -18.07
C SER A 100 0.98 -21.57 -16.96
N GLN A 101 2.18 -22.11 -17.19
CA GLN A 101 3.30 -22.00 -16.26
C GLN A 101 3.70 -20.55 -16.03
N TRP A 102 3.74 -19.72 -17.09
CA TRP A 102 3.99 -18.29 -16.94
C TRP A 102 2.93 -17.60 -16.07
N ALA A 103 1.65 -17.88 -16.30
CA ALA A 103 0.57 -17.36 -15.46
C ALA A 103 0.71 -17.79 -13.99
N TRP A 104 1.18 -19.02 -13.74
CA TRP A 104 1.47 -19.49 -12.38
C TRP A 104 2.64 -18.74 -11.72
N THR A 105 3.73 -18.46 -12.44
CA THR A 105 4.87 -17.70 -11.88
C THR A 105 4.46 -16.28 -11.49
N LEU A 106 3.53 -15.67 -12.20
CA LEU A 106 2.94 -14.38 -11.83
C LEU A 106 2.03 -14.50 -10.61
N SER A 107 1.14 -15.50 -10.59
CA SER A 107 0.11 -15.62 -9.57
C SER A 107 0.63 -16.07 -8.22
N ILE A 108 1.68 -16.91 -8.17
CA ILE A 108 2.20 -17.49 -6.92
C ILE A 108 2.64 -16.42 -5.92
N PHE A 109 3.13 -15.29 -6.40
CA PHE A 109 3.42 -14.11 -5.60
C PHE A 109 2.20 -13.67 -4.79
N SER A 110 1.04 -13.53 -5.43
CA SER A 110 -0.18 -13.08 -4.77
C SER A 110 -0.76 -14.12 -3.80
N TYR A 111 -0.59 -15.41 -4.08
CA TYR A 111 -0.95 -16.45 -3.13
C TYR A 111 -0.09 -16.39 -1.86
N SER A 112 1.23 -16.30 -2.00
CA SER A 112 2.13 -16.18 -0.86
C SER A 112 1.88 -14.88 -0.09
N TYR A 113 1.66 -13.77 -0.80
CA TYR A 113 1.33 -12.48 -0.19
C TYR A 113 0.07 -12.59 0.67
N LEU A 114 -1.02 -13.15 0.15
CA LEU A 114 -2.29 -13.34 0.85
C LEU A 114 -2.13 -14.19 2.13
N ILE A 115 -1.32 -15.26 2.05
CA ILE A 115 -1.09 -16.18 3.18
C ILE A 115 -0.26 -15.51 4.29
N PHE A 116 0.78 -14.77 3.92
CA PHE A 116 1.74 -14.23 4.88
C PHE A 116 1.41 -12.83 5.39
N GLU A 117 0.54 -12.06 4.74
CA GLU A 117 0.18 -10.70 5.18
C GLU A 117 -0.40 -10.65 6.60
N PRO A 118 -1.36 -11.51 6.99
CA PRO A 118 -1.87 -11.53 8.36
C PRO A 118 -0.79 -11.87 9.39
N SER A 119 0.07 -12.85 9.09
CA SER A 119 1.15 -13.27 9.97
C SER A 119 2.20 -12.18 10.16
N ASN A 120 2.58 -11.50 9.09
CA ASN A 120 3.51 -10.37 9.13
C ASN A 120 2.98 -9.20 9.96
N THR A 121 1.69 -8.92 9.88
CA THR A 121 1.04 -7.88 10.69
C THR A 121 1.08 -8.19 12.18
N LEU A 122 1.03 -9.49 12.56
CA LEU A 122 1.17 -9.92 13.95
C LEU A 122 2.62 -9.76 14.46
N LEU A 123 3.58 -10.11 13.62
CA LEU A 123 5.01 -10.02 13.96
C LEU A 123 5.49 -8.58 14.18
N LEU A 124 4.85 -7.60 13.52
CA LEU A 124 5.09 -6.17 13.77
C LEU A 124 4.88 -5.72 15.21
N LYS A 125 4.00 -6.42 15.96
CA LYS A 125 3.76 -6.12 17.38
C LYS A 125 4.87 -6.64 18.28
N ILE A 126 5.70 -7.55 17.79
CA ILE A 126 6.75 -8.24 18.58
C ILE A 126 8.10 -7.61 18.33
N PHE A 127 8.39 -7.25 17.08
CA PHE A 127 9.69 -6.72 16.68
C PHE A 127 9.70 -5.19 16.63
N ARG A 128 10.88 -4.60 16.82
CA ARG A 128 11.08 -3.17 16.58
C ARG A 128 10.93 -2.85 15.09
N PRO A 129 10.31 -1.71 14.71
CA PRO A 129 10.06 -1.36 13.33
C PRO A 129 11.30 -1.43 12.42
N SER A 130 12.44 -0.85 12.84
CA SER A 130 13.67 -0.84 12.03
C SER A 130 14.19 -2.25 11.74
N ARG A 131 14.20 -3.14 12.75
CA ARG A 131 14.67 -4.52 12.60
C ARG A 131 13.73 -5.35 11.75
N TRP A 132 12.41 -5.16 11.93
CA TRP A 132 11.43 -5.86 11.13
C TRP A 132 11.49 -5.45 9.65
N MET A 133 11.63 -4.14 9.38
CA MET A 133 11.84 -3.63 8.04
C MET A 133 13.11 -4.17 7.40
N PHE A 134 14.21 -4.25 8.15
CA PHE A 134 15.44 -4.91 7.66
C PHE A 134 15.14 -6.34 7.20
N VAL A 135 14.48 -7.15 8.02
CA VAL A 135 14.16 -8.55 7.70
C VAL A 135 13.34 -8.63 6.41
N LEU A 136 12.25 -7.87 6.32
CA LEU A 136 11.36 -7.89 5.15
C LEU A 136 12.10 -7.49 3.87
N ILE A 137 12.81 -6.35 3.89
CA ILE A 137 13.48 -5.80 2.71
C ILE A 137 14.66 -6.70 2.29
N PHE A 138 15.41 -7.24 3.26
CA PHE A 138 16.54 -8.12 2.99
C PHE A 138 16.10 -9.43 2.32
N PHE A 139 15.10 -10.12 2.91
CA PHE A 139 14.62 -11.38 2.33
C PHE A 139 13.92 -11.18 0.99
N TRP A 140 13.20 -10.07 0.81
CA TRP A 140 12.66 -9.71 -0.47
C TRP A 140 13.76 -9.47 -1.52
N GLY A 141 14.77 -8.62 -1.24
CA GLY A 141 15.87 -8.35 -2.16
C GLY A 141 16.71 -9.60 -2.49
N ALA A 142 16.98 -10.47 -1.49
CA ALA A 142 17.66 -11.72 -1.69
C ALA A 142 16.87 -12.69 -2.59
N ALA A 143 15.54 -12.78 -2.37
CA ALA A 143 14.66 -13.58 -3.20
C ALA A 143 14.54 -13.03 -4.64
N ALA A 144 14.53 -11.70 -4.82
CA ALA A 144 14.58 -11.08 -6.14
C ALA A 144 15.88 -11.44 -6.88
N CYS A 145 17.03 -11.29 -6.24
CA CYS A 145 18.32 -11.74 -6.81
C CYS A 145 18.31 -13.23 -7.13
N SER A 146 17.72 -14.08 -6.29
CA SER A 146 17.63 -15.53 -6.54
C SER A 146 16.79 -15.88 -7.78
N SER A 147 15.87 -15.02 -8.20
CA SER A 147 15.12 -15.17 -9.44
C SER A 147 16.04 -15.19 -10.66
N ALA A 148 17.15 -14.43 -10.64
CA ALA A 148 18.15 -14.44 -11.71
C ALA A 148 18.90 -15.78 -11.82
N ALA A 149 18.96 -16.58 -10.76
CA ALA A 149 19.60 -17.90 -10.75
C ALA A 149 18.65 -19.05 -11.15
N ALA A 150 17.36 -18.75 -11.38
CA ALA A 150 16.39 -19.77 -11.78
C ALA A 150 16.77 -20.41 -13.13
N GLN A 151 16.70 -21.75 -13.18
CA GLN A 151 16.99 -22.53 -14.37
C GLN A 151 15.77 -23.29 -14.91
N ASN A 152 14.67 -23.27 -14.18
CA ASN A 152 13.44 -23.98 -14.53
C ASN A 152 12.21 -23.35 -13.86
N PHE A 153 11.03 -23.87 -14.23
CA PHE A 153 9.76 -23.45 -13.66
C PHE A 153 9.73 -23.49 -12.12
N SER A 154 10.19 -24.58 -11.51
CA SER A 154 10.13 -24.77 -10.06
C SER A 154 11.01 -23.78 -9.30
N GLY A 155 12.23 -23.49 -9.81
CA GLY A 155 13.11 -22.49 -9.23
C GLY A 155 12.50 -21.08 -9.26
N MET A 156 11.90 -20.72 -10.40
CA MET A 156 11.21 -19.45 -10.54
C MET A 156 9.98 -19.36 -9.62
N MET A 157 9.19 -20.43 -9.50
CA MET A 157 8.06 -20.51 -8.56
C MET A 157 8.50 -20.30 -7.10
N GLY A 158 9.60 -20.94 -6.69
CA GLY A 158 10.16 -20.80 -5.33
C GLY A 158 10.61 -19.37 -5.03
N ALA A 159 11.35 -18.75 -5.96
CA ALA A 159 11.81 -17.37 -5.82
C ALA A 159 10.61 -16.40 -5.72
N ARG A 160 9.61 -16.53 -6.60
CA ARG A 160 8.40 -15.70 -6.58
C ARG A 160 7.55 -15.89 -5.32
N PHE A 161 7.46 -17.11 -4.81
CA PHE A 161 6.80 -17.39 -3.54
C PHE A 161 7.52 -16.69 -2.38
N ALA A 162 8.85 -16.76 -2.34
CA ALA A 162 9.66 -16.11 -1.31
C ALA A 162 9.55 -14.58 -1.35
N ILE A 163 9.57 -13.97 -2.56
CA ILE A 163 9.36 -12.53 -2.74
C ILE A 163 7.98 -12.14 -2.15
N GLY A 164 6.90 -12.82 -2.54
CA GLY A 164 5.56 -12.49 -2.07
C GLY A 164 5.40 -12.64 -0.56
N ALA A 165 6.01 -13.67 0.04
CA ALA A 165 6.00 -13.87 1.49
C ALA A 165 6.73 -12.74 2.25
N ALA A 166 7.87 -12.28 1.74
CA ALA A 166 8.65 -11.22 2.34
C ALA A 166 8.00 -9.83 2.14
N GLU A 167 7.46 -9.55 0.94
CA GLU A 167 6.80 -8.27 0.66
C GLU A 167 5.48 -8.08 1.40
N ALA A 168 4.77 -9.16 1.73
CA ALA A 168 3.43 -9.12 2.32
C ALA A 168 3.34 -8.27 3.60
N GLY A 169 4.43 -8.19 4.37
CA GLY A 169 4.49 -7.40 5.59
C GLY A 169 4.85 -5.93 5.41
N PHE A 170 5.34 -5.53 4.25
CA PHE A 170 5.94 -4.20 4.07
C PHE A 170 4.91 -3.08 4.21
N TYR A 171 3.83 -3.10 3.44
CA TYR A 171 2.84 -2.03 3.45
C TYR A 171 2.12 -1.86 4.81
N PRO A 172 1.62 -2.93 5.44
CA PRO A 172 1.09 -2.84 6.79
C PRO A 172 2.11 -2.34 7.82
N ALA A 173 3.39 -2.73 7.68
CA ALA A 173 4.46 -2.29 8.57
C ALA A 173 4.72 -0.79 8.45
N VAL A 174 4.74 -0.24 7.24
CA VAL A 174 4.87 1.20 7.01
C VAL A 174 3.73 1.96 7.67
N LEU A 175 2.47 1.55 7.43
CA LEU A 175 1.31 2.21 8.02
C LEU A 175 1.32 2.15 9.56
N TYR A 176 1.63 0.99 10.10
CA TYR A 176 1.74 0.79 11.55
C TYR A 176 2.84 1.66 12.16
N HIS A 177 4.02 1.70 11.53
CA HIS A 177 5.12 2.51 12.01
C HIS A 177 4.82 4.01 11.92
N MET A 178 4.22 4.49 10.82
CA MET A 178 3.81 5.88 10.69
C MET A 178 2.79 6.32 11.76
N ALA A 179 1.95 5.40 12.25
CA ALA A 179 0.98 5.70 13.30
C ALA A 179 1.61 6.04 14.66
N PHE A 180 2.90 5.73 14.90
CA PHE A 180 3.64 6.17 16.09
C PHE A 180 4.17 7.62 15.98
N TRP A 181 4.12 8.23 14.79
CA TRP A 181 4.75 9.53 14.51
C TRP A 181 3.73 10.62 14.19
N TYR A 182 2.58 10.24 13.62
CA TYR A 182 1.60 11.17 13.08
C TYR A 182 0.23 11.00 13.69
N LYS A 183 -0.50 12.11 13.83
CA LYS A 183 -1.92 12.08 14.17
C LYS A 183 -2.72 11.42 13.04
N PRO A 184 -3.89 10.79 13.34
CA PRO A 184 -4.74 10.17 12.32
C PRO A 184 -5.11 11.09 11.16
N GLN A 185 -5.26 12.40 11.43
CA GLN A 185 -5.60 13.41 10.42
C GLN A 185 -4.44 13.76 9.48
N GLU A 186 -3.20 13.45 9.88
CA GLU A 186 -1.98 13.76 9.12
C GLU A 186 -1.52 12.60 8.24
N LEU A 187 -1.94 11.38 8.55
CA LEU A 187 -1.57 10.17 7.83
C LEU A 187 -2.05 10.15 6.37
N PRO A 188 -3.30 10.54 6.03
CA PRO A 188 -3.81 10.41 4.67
C PRO A 188 -2.95 11.10 3.62
N ASN A 189 -2.48 12.32 3.89
CA ASN A 189 -1.66 13.09 2.95
C ASN A 189 -0.29 12.44 2.72
N ARG A 190 0.33 11.87 3.76
CA ARG A 190 1.62 11.20 3.69
C ARG A 190 1.53 9.84 2.99
N ILE A 191 0.47 9.11 3.26
CA ILE A 191 0.16 7.85 2.56
C ILE A 191 -0.11 8.13 1.07
N ALA A 192 -0.85 9.19 0.75
CA ALA A 192 -1.11 9.57 -0.63
C ALA A 192 0.18 9.96 -1.37
N LEU A 193 1.09 10.73 -0.74
CA LEU A 193 2.40 11.05 -1.30
C LEU A 193 3.23 9.79 -1.54
N PHE A 194 3.37 8.95 -0.55
CA PHE A 194 4.08 7.68 -0.61
C PHE A 194 3.53 6.78 -1.73
N TYR A 195 2.21 6.63 -1.83
CA TYR A 195 1.56 5.84 -2.86
C TYR A 195 1.75 6.43 -4.27
N SER A 196 1.62 7.76 -4.42
CA SER A 196 1.75 8.42 -5.73
C SER A 196 3.18 8.33 -6.29
N VAL A 197 4.20 8.44 -5.42
CA VAL A 197 5.61 8.23 -5.81
C VAL A 197 5.81 6.80 -6.31
N GLY A 198 5.20 5.81 -5.65
CA GLY A 198 5.22 4.43 -6.12
C GLY A 198 4.57 4.26 -7.50
N GLN A 199 3.41 4.86 -7.73
CA GLN A 199 2.76 4.79 -9.06
C GLN A 199 3.63 5.39 -10.17
N LEU A 200 4.30 6.50 -9.89
CA LEU A 200 5.24 7.10 -10.84
C LEU A 200 6.45 6.18 -11.10
N SER A 201 6.92 5.45 -10.09
CA SER A 201 8.06 4.54 -10.24
C SER A 201 7.77 3.36 -11.18
N SER A 202 6.51 3.00 -11.40
CA SER A 202 6.12 2.02 -12.42
C SER A 202 6.50 2.48 -13.84
N ALA A 203 6.57 3.79 -14.09
CA ALA A 203 7.09 4.31 -15.36
C ALA A 203 8.60 4.05 -15.48
N LEU A 204 9.35 4.12 -14.37
CA LEU A 204 10.79 3.83 -14.37
C LEU A 204 11.07 2.35 -14.64
N SER A 205 10.15 1.45 -14.28
CA SER A 205 10.30 0.03 -14.55
C SER A 205 10.40 -0.28 -16.06
N GLY A 206 9.56 0.39 -16.87
CA GLY A 206 9.64 0.26 -18.33
C GLY A 206 10.96 0.76 -18.90
N LEU A 207 11.47 1.90 -18.37
CA LEU A 207 12.77 2.43 -18.78
C LEU A 207 13.92 1.49 -18.38
N LEU A 208 13.86 0.92 -17.17
CA LEU A 208 14.86 -0.06 -16.71
C LEU A 208 14.83 -1.31 -17.59
N ALA A 209 13.67 -1.86 -17.87
CA ALA A 209 13.52 -3.03 -18.74
C ALA A 209 14.03 -2.75 -20.17
N TYR A 210 13.78 -1.54 -20.69
CA TYR A 210 14.36 -1.08 -21.95
C TYR A 210 15.89 -1.09 -21.90
N ALA A 211 16.49 -0.47 -20.90
CA ALA A 211 17.96 -0.40 -20.78
C ALA A 211 18.59 -1.80 -20.63
N VAL A 212 17.98 -2.65 -19.81
CA VAL A 212 18.45 -4.02 -19.55
C VAL A 212 18.35 -4.92 -20.78
N SER A 213 17.41 -4.66 -21.71
CA SER A 213 17.28 -5.44 -22.95
C SER A 213 18.55 -5.38 -23.81
N PHE A 214 19.38 -4.35 -23.69
CA PHE A 214 20.68 -4.23 -24.37
C PHE A 214 21.82 -4.93 -23.63
N MET A 215 21.60 -5.44 -22.43
CA MET A 215 22.58 -6.16 -21.64
C MET A 215 22.56 -7.68 -21.90
N ASP A 216 21.75 -8.14 -22.86
CA ASP A 216 21.63 -9.55 -23.19
C ASP A 216 22.96 -10.11 -23.69
N GLY A 217 23.39 -11.25 -23.13
CA GLY A 217 24.67 -11.87 -23.41
C GLY A 217 25.89 -11.23 -22.69
N LEU A 218 25.73 -10.11 -21.99
CA LEU A 218 26.80 -9.49 -21.23
C LEU A 218 27.24 -10.43 -20.10
N GLN A 219 28.54 -10.74 -20.02
CA GLN A 219 29.09 -11.73 -19.08
C GLN A 219 28.46 -13.15 -19.23
N GLY A 220 27.86 -13.47 -20.37
CA GLY A 220 27.15 -14.73 -20.58
C GLY A 220 25.79 -14.82 -19.85
N ILE A 221 25.26 -13.70 -19.38
CA ILE A 221 24.01 -13.62 -18.62
C ILE A 221 22.92 -13.01 -19.52
N SER A 222 21.74 -13.65 -19.55
CA SER A 222 20.58 -13.17 -20.32
C SER A 222 20.04 -11.84 -19.74
N GLY A 223 19.47 -10.99 -20.61
CA GLY A 223 18.97 -9.67 -20.24
C GLY A 223 17.95 -9.71 -19.09
N TRP A 224 17.01 -10.67 -19.08
CA TRP A 224 16.02 -10.80 -18.02
C TRP A 224 16.64 -11.13 -16.65
N ARG A 225 17.78 -11.81 -16.60
CA ARG A 225 18.52 -12.11 -15.34
C ARG A 225 19.14 -10.84 -14.77
N TRP A 226 19.70 -9.98 -15.63
CA TRP A 226 20.22 -8.67 -15.23
C TRP A 226 19.13 -7.81 -14.58
N LEU A 227 17.88 -7.89 -15.08
CA LEU A 227 16.76 -7.17 -14.51
C LEU A 227 16.60 -7.48 -13.01
N PHE A 228 16.51 -8.75 -12.64
CA PHE A 228 16.33 -9.18 -11.25
C PHE A 228 17.55 -8.89 -10.36
N ILE A 229 18.77 -8.92 -10.91
CA ILE A 229 19.99 -8.55 -10.16
C ILE A 229 19.99 -7.05 -9.84
N ILE A 230 19.69 -6.21 -10.84
CA ILE A 230 19.68 -4.75 -10.69
C ILE A 230 18.56 -4.28 -9.74
N GLU A 231 17.51 -5.03 -9.59
CA GLU A 231 16.41 -4.74 -8.65
C GLU A 231 16.69 -5.23 -7.24
N GLY A 232 17.17 -6.45 -7.12
CA GLY A 232 17.37 -7.08 -5.82
C GLY A 232 18.54 -6.50 -5.03
N LEU A 233 19.65 -6.14 -5.69
CA LEU A 233 20.83 -5.59 -5.01
C LEU A 233 20.57 -4.27 -4.28
N PRO A 234 19.92 -3.25 -4.88
CA PRO A 234 19.56 -2.03 -4.15
C PRO A 234 18.62 -2.30 -2.98
N ALA A 235 17.67 -3.24 -3.10
CA ALA A 235 16.81 -3.61 -2.00
C ALA A 235 17.60 -4.16 -0.81
N ILE A 236 18.60 -5.03 -1.05
CA ILE A 236 19.50 -5.54 0.00
C ILE A 236 20.28 -4.38 0.65
N VAL A 237 20.83 -3.44 -0.13
CA VAL A 237 21.51 -2.26 0.40
C VAL A 237 20.56 -1.41 1.26
N LEU A 238 19.35 -1.16 0.79
CA LEU A 238 18.32 -0.42 1.53
C LEU A 238 17.91 -1.14 2.84
N ALA A 239 17.94 -2.48 2.85
CA ALA A 239 17.69 -3.23 4.08
C ALA A 239 18.74 -2.89 5.15
N PHE A 240 20.03 -2.89 4.81
CA PHE A 240 21.07 -2.49 5.76
C PHE A 240 20.94 -1.02 6.17
N ILE A 241 20.62 -0.13 5.23
CA ILE A 241 20.36 1.28 5.54
C ILE A 241 19.19 1.39 6.54
N ALA A 242 18.13 0.60 6.42
CA ALA A 242 17.00 0.62 7.34
C ALA A 242 17.39 0.42 8.81
N LEU A 243 18.37 -0.43 9.09
CA LEU A 243 18.84 -0.68 10.47
C LEU A 243 19.43 0.56 11.16
N PHE A 244 20.09 1.44 10.38
CA PHE A 244 20.82 2.58 10.92
C PHE A 244 20.07 3.90 10.70
N TRP A 245 19.31 3.99 9.62
CA TRP A 245 18.58 5.20 9.25
C TRP A 245 17.21 5.30 9.89
N LEU A 246 16.47 4.17 9.96
CA LEU A 246 15.07 4.20 10.35
C LEU A 246 14.93 4.28 11.88
N PRO A 247 14.36 5.36 12.44
CA PRO A 247 14.10 5.47 13.85
C PRO A 247 12.95 4.56 14.26
N ASP A 248 13.00 3.92 15.43
CA ASP A 248 11.92 3.06 15.90
C ASP A 248 10.73 3.86 16.44
N TYR A 249 11.00 4.78 17.37
CA TYR A 249 9.97 5.56 18.09
C TYR A 249 10.40 7.01 18.28
N PRO A 250 9.47 7.95 18.44
CA PRO A 250 9.79 9.37 18.68
C PRO A 250 10.73 9.61 19.85
N GLU A 251 10.54 8.86 20.95
CA GLU A 251 11.32 9.01 22.19
C GLU A 251 12.80 8.64 22.02
N THR A 252 13.08 7.72 21.10
CA THR A 252 14.44 7.20 20.84
C THR A 252 15.08 7.75 19.58
N ALA A 253 14.41 8.68 18.89
CA ALA A 253 14.86 9.21 17.62
C ALA A 253 16.13 10.07 17.76
N TYR A 254 17.22 9.63 17.16
CA TYR A 254 18.55 10.26 17.26
C TYR A 254 18.65 11.62 16.56
N PHE A 255 17.80 11.89 15.56
CA PHE A 255 17.79 13.14 14.79
C PHE A 255 16.94 14.25 15.39
N LEU A 256 16.20 13.96 16.48
CA LEU A 256 15.38 14.92 17.21
C LEU A 256 16.09 15.40 18.47
N ASN A 257 15.92 16.67 18.80
CA ASN A 257 16.32 17.20 20.09
C ASN A 257 15.28 16.87 21.19
N ASP A 258 15.64 17.08 22.46
CA ASP A 258 14.77 16.69 23.60
C ASP A 258 13.42 17.43 23.59
N LYS A 259 13.38 18.70 23.14
CA LYS A 259 12.15 19.47 23.01
C LYS A 259 11.24 18.90 21.91
N GLU A 260 11.82 18.51 20.77
CA GLU A 260 11.10 17.90 19.66
C GLU A 260 10.56 16.49 20.02
N ARG A 261 11.36 15.70 20.77
CA ARG A 261 10.92 14.38 21.28
C ARG A 261 9.74 14.52 22.25
N ALA A 262 9.88 15.42 23.25
CA ALA A 262 8.81 15.68 24.22
C ALA A 262 7.53 16.18 23.53
N PHE A 263 7.68 17.05 22.54
CA PHE A 263 6.57 17.55 21.72
C PHE A 263 5.86 16.41 20.98
N LEU A 264 6.59 15.56 20.25
CA LEU A 264 5.99 14.45 19.51
C LEU A 264 5.31 13.44 20.44
N ALA A 265 5.94 13.12 21.58
CA ALA A 265 5.35 12.23 22.57
C ALA A 265 4.06 12.79 23.20
N SER A 266 3.99 14.11 23.43
CA SER A 266 2.82 14.76 24.04
C SER A 266 1.64 14.91 23.12
N ARG A 267 1.86 14.98 21.78
CA ARG A 267 0.78 15.23 20.80
C ARG A 267 0.04 13.98 20.36
N LEU A 268 0.62 12.80 20.58
CA LEU A 268 -0.03 11.53 20.26
C LEU A 268 -1.00 11.18 21.39
N ASP A 269 -2.24 10.86 21.03
CA ASP A 269 -3.24 10.42 22.01
C ASP A 269 -2.72 9.18 22.75
N LYS A 270 -2.97 9.09 24.06
CA LYS A 270 -2.68 7.89 24.88
C LYS A 270 -3.32 6.61 24.32
N ARG A 271 -4.26 6.75 23.39
CA ARG A 271 -4.89 5.67 22.62
C ARG A 271 -4.17 5.33 21.31
N ALA A 272 -3.12 6.08 20.94
CA ALA A 272 -2.26 5.69 19.82
C ALA A 272 -1.68 4.30 20.06
N PRO A 273 -1.28 3.54 19.02
CA PRO A 273 -0.81 2.15 19.16
C PRO A 273 0.37 1.91 20.10
N ALA A 274 0.92 2.97 20.71
CA ALA A 274 2.00 2.93 21.69
C ALA A 274 1.72 2.08 22.95
N SER A 275 0.47 1.81 23.28
CA SER A 275 0.15 0.82 24.30
C SER A 275 0.21 -0.57 23.67
N TRP A 276 1.29 -1.28 23.91
CA TRP A 276 1.47 -2.72 23.68
C TRP A 276 0.43 -3.52 24.48
N GLY A 277 -0.85 -3.32 24.16
CA GLY A 277 -1.94 -4.15 24.67
C GLY A 277 -1.85 -5.52 24.00
N LYS A 278 -1.26 -6.48 24.68
CA LYS A 278 -1.22 -7.89 24.30
C LYS A 278 -2.61 -8.55 24.26
N SER A 279 -3.68 -7.84 24.60
CA SER A 279 -5.03 -8.40 24.61
C SER A 279 -5.61 -8.39 23.21
N TRP A 280 -5.79 -9.58 22.66
CA TRP A 280 -6.69 -9.81 21.54
C TRP A 280 -8.11 -9.52 22.00
N ASP A 281 -8.72 -8.50 21.44
CA ASP A 281 -10.12 -8.23 21.65
C ASP A 281 -10.95 -9.07 20.66
N LEU A 282 -11.33 -10.27 21.11
CA LEU A 282 -12.17 -11.18 20.32
C LEU A 282 -13.58 -10.61 20.07
N GLU A 283 -14.06 -9.73 20.95
CA GLU A 283 -15.36 -9.08 20.76
C GLU A 283 -15.28 -8.04 19.64
N ALA A 284 -14.19 -7.27 19.58
CA ALA A 284 -13.92 -6.36 18.46
C ALA A 284 -13.84 -7.10 17.12
N LEU A 285 -13.21 -8.29 17.10
CA LEU A 285 -13.16 -9.14 15.90
C LEU A 285 -14.56 -9.67 15.53
N LYS A 286 -15.34 -10.15 16.48
CA LYS A 286 -16.73 -10.56 16.20
C LYS A 286 -17.56 -9.42 15.65
N LYS A 287 -17.43 -8.21 16.22
CA LYS A 287 -18.10 -7.00 15.73
C LYS A 287 -17.68 -6.67 14.29
N LEU A 288 -16.39 -6.76 13.97
CA LEU A 288 -15.86 -6.54 12.63
C LEU A 288 -16.48 -7.52 11.61
N PHE A 289 -16.47 -8.81 11.92
CA PHE A 289 -17.05 -9.85 11.04
C PHE A 289 -18.59 -9.82 10.98
N SER A 290 -19.25 -9.15 11.92
CA SER A 290 -20.70 -8.93 11.89
C SER A 290 -21.11 -7.65 11.12
N ASP A 291 -20.13 -6.79 10.78
CA ASP A 291 -20.39 -5.55 10.07
C ASP A 291 -20.53 -5.82 8.55
N PRO A 292 -21.69 -5.52 7.93
CA PRO A 292 -21.89 -5.70 6.49
C PRO A 292 -20.85 -4.95 5.63
N THR A 293 -20.34 -3.82 6.14
CA THR A 293 -19.32 -3.03 5.41
C THR A 293 -18.04 -3.83 5.20
N PHE A 294 -17.70 -4.77 6.09
CA PHE A 294 -16.55 -5.65 5.95
C PHE A 294 -16.63 -6.46 4.65
N TYR A 295 -17.76 -7.07 4.37
CA TYR A 295 -17.99 -7.90 3.19
C TYR A 295 -18.13 -7.08 1.92
N THR A 296 -18.86 -5.98 1.96
CA THR A 296 -19.09 -5.16 0.76
C THR A 296 -17.81 -4.49 0.28
N PHE A 297 -16.96 -3.98 1.16
CA PHE A 297 -15.63 -3.47 0.78
C PHE A 297 -14.70 -4.59 0.30
N SER A 298 -14.79 -5.78 0.86
CA SER A 298 -14.00 -6.93 0.42
C SER A 298 -14.37 -7.33 -1.02
N VAL A 299 -15.66 -7.44 -1.32
CA VAL A 299 -16.17 -7.74 -2.67
C VAL A 299 -15.81 -6.62 -3.65
N TYR A 300 -15.92 -5.35 -3.23
CA TYR A 300 -15.46 -4.21 -4.01
C TYR A 300 -13.99 -4.37 -4.41
N TRP A 301 -13.08 -4.63 -3.46
CA TRP A 301 -11.66 -4.73 -3.76
C TRP A 301 -11.30 -5.98 -4.58
N ILE A 302 -12.05 -7.08 -4.46
CA ILE A 302 -11.91 -8.23 -5.37
C ILE A 302 -12.34 -7.82 -6.78
N GLY A 303 -13.51 -7.20 -6.94
CA GLY A 303 -14.05 -6.75 -8.23
C GLY A 303 -13.13 -5.74 -8.90
N HIS A 304 -12.72 -4.70 -8.18
CA HIS A 304 -11.79 -3.69 -8.66
C HIS A 304 -10.41 -4.26 -8.95
N GLY A 305 -9.92 -5.17 -8.11
CA GLY A 305 -8.65 -5.85 -8.32
C GLY A 305 -8.64 -6.62 -9.64
N ILE A 306 -9.62 -7.45 -9.87
CA ILE A 306 -9.70 -8.27 -11.10
C ILE A 306 -10.03 -7.41 -12.32
N GLY A 307 -11.08 -6.58 -12.21
CA GLY A 307 -11.57 -5.77 -13.33
C GLY A 307 -10.68 -4.58 -13.68
N GLY A 308 -10.08 -3.92 -12.67
CA GLY A 308 -9.24 -2.74 -12.84
C GLY A 308 -7.76 -3.06 -12.93
N PHE A 309 -7.18 -3.65 -11.88
CA PHE A 309 -5.73 -3.87 -11.80
C PHE A 309 -5.23 -5.07 -12.61
N GLY A 310 -6.10 -6.02 -12.95
CA GLY A 310 -5.71 -7.28 -13.60
C GLY A 310 -4.90 -7.09 -14.88
N ILE A 311 -5.21 -6.07 -15.67
CA ILE A 311 -4.50 -5.76 -16.93
C ILE A 311 -3.04 -5.37 -16.70
N GLY A 312 -2.69 -4.81 -15.54
CA GLY A 312 -1.32 -4.40 -15.20
C GLY A 312 -0.32 -5.56 -15.25
N TYR A 313 -0.76 -6.80 -14.96
CA TYR A 313 0.10 -7.99 -15.05
C TYR A 313 0.49 -8.40 -16.47
N ALA A 314 -0.21 -7.92 -17.47
CA ALA A 314 0.07 -8.21 -18.87
C ALA A 314 0.25 -6.95 -19.72
N LEU A 315 0.30 -5.76 -19.09
CA LEU A 315 0.31 -4.48 -19.80
C LEU A 315 1.39 -4.39 -20.89
N PRO A 316 2.67 -4.73 -20.65
CA PRO A 316 3.70 -4.70 -21.67
C PRO A 316 3.39 -5.66 -22.84
N THR A 317 2.88 -6.85 -22.53
CA THR A 317 2.50 -7.87 -23.53
C THR A 317 1.31 -7.41 -24.36
N VAL A 318 0.28 -6.82 -23.72
CA VAL A 318 -0.89 -6.26 -24.43
C VAL A 318 -0.46 -5.13 -25.37
N ILE A 319 0.38 -4.21 -24.90
CA ILE A 319 0.92 -3.10 -25.72
C ILE A 319 1.72 -3.64 -26.92
N TYR A 320 2.60 -4.61 -26.69
CA TYR A 320 3.35 -5.25 -27.76
C TYR A 320 2.44 -5.89 -28.82
N GLN A 321 1.40 -6.61 -28.38
CA GLN A 321 0.46 -7.29 -29.29
C GLN A 321 -0.52 -6.35 -30.00
N LEU A 322 -0.57 -5.04 -29.68
CA LEU A 322 -1.24 -4.05 -30.52
C LEU A 322 -0.58 -3.87 -31.89
N GLY A 323 0.68 -4.32 -32.05
CA GLY A 323 1.34 -4.51 -33.32
C GLY A 323 1.91 -3.26 -33.98
N PHE A 324 2.02 -2.12 -33.25
CA PHE A 324 2.60 -0.89 -33.80
C PHE A 324 4.00 -0.55 -33.27
N THR A 325 4.61 -1.45 -32.50
CA THR A 325 5.94 -1.24 -31.90
C THR A 325 6.70 -2.56 -31.71
N SER A 326 8.05 -2.49 -31.63
CA SER A 326 8.88 -3.63 -31.30
C SER A 326 8.78 -4.00 -29.81
N THR A 327 9.27 -5.18 -29.42
CA THR A 327 9.32 -5.62 -28.01
C THR A 327 10.08 -4.63 -27.13
N THR A 328 11.21 -4.15 -27.60
CA THR A 328 12.05 -3.17 -26.87
C THR A 328 11.32 -1.83 -26.70
N ASN A 329 10.71 -1.30 -27.78
CA ASN A 329 9.99 -0.03 -27.71
C ASN A 329 8.67 -0.14 -26.92
N SER A 330 8.03 -1.31 -26.87
CA SER A 330 6.82 -1.51 -26.08
C SER A 330 7.06 -1.36 -24.57
N GLN A 331 8.31 -1.53 -24.09
CA GLN A 331 8.70 -1.18 -22.72
C GLN A 331 8.56 0.32 -22.45
N LEU A 332 8.96 1.17 -23.39
CA LEU A 332 8.80 2.63 -23.27
C LEU A 332 7.34 3.05 -23.34
N MET A 333 6.51 2.32 -24.07
CA MET A 333 5.07 2.57 -24.15
C MET A 333 4.30 2.26 -22.84
N ASN A 334 4.94 1.68 -21.83
CA ASN A 334 4.38 1.57 -20.48
C ASN A 334 4.47 2.89 -19.71
N ILE A 335 5.34 3.82 -20.10
CA ILE A 335 5.55 5.09 -19.38
C ILE A 335 4.27 5.97 -19.40
N PRO A 336 3.62 6.26 -20.54
CA PRO A 336 2.44 7.10 -20.60
C PRO A 336 1.28 6.67 -19.68
N PRO A 337 0.89 5.39 -19.59
CA PRO A 337 -0.14 4.94 -18.64
C PRO A 337 0.18 5.28 -17.20
N TYR A 338 1.40 5.08 -16.75
CA TYR A 338 1.78 5.32 -15.35
C TYR A 338 1.96 6.80 -15.02
N VAL A 339 2.50 7.60 -15.96
CA VAL A 339 2.55 9.06 -15.81
C VAL A 339 1.12 9.64 -15.76
N ALA A 340 0.24 9.18 -16.63
CA ALA A 340 -1.17 9.59 -16.61
C ALA A 340 -1.85 9.19 -15.30
N THR A 341 -1.57 7.98 -14.78
CA THR A 341 -2.06 7.54 -13.46
C THR A 341 -1.59 8.49 -12.36
N PHE A 342 -0.30 8.84 -12.34
CA PHE A 342 0.25 9.76 -11.35
C PHE A 342 -0.44 11.14 -11.40
N LEU A 343 -0.60 11.71 -12.58
CA LEU A 343 -1.27 13.01 -12.75
C LEU A 343 -2.74 12.95 -12.33
N PHE A 344 -3.45 11.92 -12.76
CA PHE A 344 -4.87 11.76 -12.47
C PHE A 344 -5.13 11.53 -10.97
N LEU A 345 -4.34 10.66 -10.33
CA LEU A 345 -4.40 10.37 -8.89
C LEU A 345 -4.19 11.64 -8.05
N ASN A 346 -3.15 12.43 -8.35
CA ASN A 346 -2.87 13.65 -7.61
C ASN A 346 -3.96 14.74 -7.85
N THR A 347 -4.48 14.82 -9.08
CA THR A 347 -5.59 15.71 -9.41
C THR A 347 -6.84 15.34 -8.61
N LEU A 348 -7.24 14.07 -8.59
CA LEU A 348 -8.38 13.60 -7.79
C LEU A 348 -8.15 13.83 -6.29
N GLY A 349 -6.96 13.53 -5.79
CA GLY A 349 -6.59 13.79 -4.39
C GLY A 349 -6.74 15.26 -4.00
N TYR A 350 -6.27 16.17 -4.86
CA TYR A 350 -6.45 17.62 -4.66
C TYR A 350 -7.92 18.04 -4.66
N LEU A 351 -8.71 17.56 -5.62
CA LEU A 351 -10.14 17.88 -5.72
C LEU A 351 -10.94 17.35 -4.52
N LEU A 352 -10.62 16.14 -4.04
CA LEU A 352 -11.21 15.55 -2.84
C LEU A 352 -10.87 16.36 -1.59
N GLN A 353 -9.59 16.74 -1.42
CA GLN A 353 -9.13 17.55 -0.29
C GLN A 353 -9.80 18.93 -0.23
N ARG A 354 -10.12 19.51 -1.39
CA ARG A 354 -10.86 20.77 -1.52
C ARG A 354 -12.38 20.59 -1.37
N ASN A 355 -12.90 19.38 -1.16
CA ASN A 355 -14.32 19.04 -1.12
C ASN A 355 -15.09 19.45 -2.40
N ILE A 356 -14.39 19.58 -3.55
CA ILE A 356 -15.01 19.88 -4.84
C ILE A 356 -15.77 18.65 -5.35
N ILE A 357 -15.23 17.45 -5.12
CA ILE A 357 -15.82 16.17 -5.51
C ILE A 357 -16.04 15.30 -4.25
N ARG A 358 -16.98 14.36 -4.34
CA ARG A 358 -17.31 13.44 -3.25
C ARG A 358 -16.69 12.07 -3.50
N PRO A 359 -16.11 11.39 -2.48
CA PRO A 359 -15.41 10.11 -2.67
C PRO A 359 -16.27 9.04 -3.38
N TRP A 360 -17.50 8.83 -2.90
CA TRP A 360 -18.38 7.80 -3.41
C TRP A 360 -18.79 8.01 -4.87
N THR A 361 -19.21 9.22 -5.23
CA THR A 361 -19.59 9.55 -6.62
C THR A 361 -18.40 9.48 -7.55
N THR A 362 -17.21 9.89 -7.08
CA THR A 362 -15.96 9.81 -7.85
C THR A 362 -15.56 8.35 -8.10
N ALA A 363 -15.66 7.48 -7.09
CA ALA A 363 -15.36 6.07 -7.24
C ALA A 363 -16.31 5.38 -8.25
N VAL A 364 -17.61 5.68 -8.20
CA VAL A 364 -18.56 5.19 -9.21
C VAL A 364 -18.20 5.70 -10.60
N GLY A 365 -17.86 7.00 -10.72
CA GLY A 365 -17.42 7.59 -12.00
C GLY A 365 -16.18 6.91 -12.57
N ILE A 366 -15.20 6.58 -11.73
CA ILE A 366 -14.00 5.82 -12.12
C ILE A 366 -14.39 4.45 -12.67
N ALA A 367 -15.22 3.68 -11.95
CA ALA A 367 -15.63 2.35 -12.37
C ALA A 367 -16.41 2.37 -13.71
N VAL A 368 -17.34 3.32 -13.87
CA VAL A 368 -18.07 3.53 -15.13
C VAL A 368 -17.13 3.89 -16.27
N THR A 369 -16.14 4.77 -16.02
CA THR A 369 -15.14 5.13 -17.05
C THR A 369 -14.33 3.91 -17.48
N ILE A 370 -13.90 3.04 -16.56
CA ILE A 370 -13.18 1.80 -16.91
C ILE A 370 -14.06 0.87 -17.74
N ILE A 371 -15.36 0.74 -17.42
CA ILE A 371 -16.32 -0.04 -18.19
C ILE A 371 -16.41 0.49 -19.64
N ILE A 372 -16.55 1.80 -19.81
CA ILE A 372 -16.60 2.42 -21.14
C ILE A 372 -15.29 2.15 -21.91
N CYS A 373 -14.14 2.29 -21.27
CA CYS A 373 -12.85 1.97 -21.89
C CYS A 373 -12.79 0.51 -22.35
N TYR A 374 -13.22 -0.44 -21.52
CA TYR A 374 -13.19 -1.86 -21.90
C TYR A 374 -14.18 -2.22 -23.01
N ILE A 375 -15.34 -1.57 -23.07
CA ILE A 375 -16.27 -1.72 -24.20
C ILE A 375 -15.59 -1.25 -25.49
N ILE A 376 -14.87 -0.12 -25.46
CA ILE A 376 -14.14 0.39 -26.62
C ILE A 376 -12.99 -0.53 -27.01
N LEU A 377 -12.21 -1.04 -26.04
CA LEU A 377 -11.15 -2.02 -26.26
C LEU A 377 -11.68 -3.32 -26.88
N PHE A 378 -12.91 -3.70 -26.55
CA PHE A 378 -13.59 -4.87 -27.07
C PHE A 378 -14.09 -4.66 -28.53
N THR A 379 -14.63 -3.49 -28.86
CA THR A 379 -15.35 -3.24 -30.11
C THR A 379 -14.50 -2.62 -31.21
N VAL A 380 -13.50 -1.79 -30.85
CA VAL A 380 -12.70 -1.05 -31.83
C VAL A 380 -11.51 -1.89 -32.32
N SER A 381 -11.17 -1.81 -33.61
CA SER A 381 -10.03 -2.52 -34.19
C SER A 381 -8.75 -1.68 -34.30
N ASN A 382 -8.85 -0.35 -34.22
CA ASN A 382 -7.72 0.56 -34.41
C ASN A 382 -6.78 0.50 -33.16
N SER A 383 -5.51 0.10 -33.37
CA SER A 383 -4.52 -0.08 -32.31
C SER A 383 -4.20 1.22 -31.55
N VAL A 384 -4.18 2.38 -32.23
CA VAL A 384 -3.90 3.68 -31.59
C VAL A 384 -5.04 4.06 -30.64
N VAL A 385 -6.29 3.88 -31.09
CA VAL A 385 -7.46 4.13 -30.24
C VAL A 385 -7.46 3.20 -29.04
N LYS A 386 -7.19 1.91 -29.25
CA LYS A 386 -7.04 0.94 -28.13
C LYS A 386 -5.99 1.39 -27.12
N TYR A 387 -4.84 1.84 -27.58
CA TYR A 387 -3.78 2.30 -26.69
C TYR A 387 -4.18 3.53 -25.86
N ILE A 388 -4.88 4.51 -26.47
CA ILE A 388 -5.37 5.69 -25.73
C ILE A 388 -6.36 5.27 -24.63
N PHE A 389 -7.35 4.42 -24.95
CA PHE A 389 -8.32 3.96 -23.96
C PHE A 389 -7.71 3.01 -22.92
N LEU A 390 -6.64 2.31 -23.26
CA LEU A 390 -5.83 1.54 -22.32
C LEU A 390 -5.15 2.46 -21.28
N ILE A 391 -4.57 3.59 -21.72
CA ILE A 391 -4.01 4.61 -20.82
C ILE A 391 -5.08 5.10 -19.85
N VAL A 392 -6.26 5.45 -20.35
CA VAL A 392 -7.37 5.94 -19.50
C VAL A 392 -7.82 4.87 -18.51
N ALA A 393 -7.99 3.62 -18.93
CA ALA A 393 -8.42 2.53 -18.08
C ALA A 393 -7.43 2.27 -16.94
N VAL A 394 -6.11 2.18 -17.24
CA VAL A 394 -5.06 1.98 -16.25
C VAL A 394 -4.99 3.16 -15.27
N SER A 395 -5.11 4.39 -15.77
CA SER A 395 -5.08 5.59 -14.94
C SER A 395 -6.26 5.65 -13.98
N CYS A 396 -7.45 5.33 -14.45
CA CYS A 396 -8.65 5.24 -13.62
C CYS A 396 -8.52 4.15 -12.55
N ALA A 397 -8.08 2.94 -12.93
CA ALA A 397 -7.91 1.84 -12.01
C ALA A 397 -6.91 2.18 -10.87
N GLY A 398 -5.74 2.72 -11.22
CA GLY A 398 -4.72 3.11 -10.22
C GLY A 398 -5.18 4.23 -9.28
N SER A 399 -6.12 5.06 -9.70
CA SER A 399 -6.59 6.21 -8.93
C SER A 399 -7.75 5.92 -7.98
N ALA A 400 -8.35 4.74 -8.03
CA ALA A 400 -9.44 4.35 -7.13
C ALA A 400 -8.98 4.20 -5.66
N TYR A 401 -7.73 3.80 -5.44
CA TYR A 401 -7.18 3.52 -4.12
C TYR A 401 -7.27 4.74 -3.18
N PRO A 402 -6.71 5.93 -3.49
CA PRO A 402 -6.79 7.08 -2.60
C PRO A 402 -8.20 7.67 -2.49
N VAL A 403 -9.10 7.36 -3.41
CA VAL A 403 -10.49 7.86 -3.40
C VAL A 403 -11.34 7.12 -2.36
N ILE A 404 -11.29 5.78 -2.36
CA ILE A 404 -12.21 4.98 -1.53
C ILE A 404 -11.56 4.43 -0.24
N TRP A 405 -10.23 4.38 -0.18
CA TRP A 405 -9.53 3.86 0.99
C TRP A 405 -9.78 4.65 2.28
N PRO A 406 -9.82 6.01 2.28
CA PRO A 406 -10.19 6.78 3.46
C PRO A 406 -11.61 6.45 3.96
N GLU A 407 -12.56 6.20 3.07
CA GLU A 407 -13.92 5.81 3.45
C GLU A 407 -13.95 4.43 4.13
N ARG A 408 -13.10 3.50 3.66
CA ARG A 408 -12.92 2.21 4.34
C ARG A 408 -12.34 2.38 5.73
N MET A 409 -11.32 3.22 5.91
CA MET A 409 -10.73 3.48 7.22
C MET A 409 -11.72 4.13 8.18
N ARG A 410 -12.53 5.07 7.69
CA ARG A 410 -13.59 5.73 8.47
C ARG A 410 -14.67 4.76 8.93
N ALA A 411 -15.00 3.75 8.13
CA ALA A 411 -16.00 2.73 8.46
C ALA A 411 -15.55 1.76 9.55
N LEU A 412 -14.25 1.70 9.88
CA LEU A 412 -13.69 0.81 10.91
C LEU A 412 -13.67 1.50 12.27
N GLU A 413 -14.08 0.78 13.33
CA GLU A 413 -14.11 1.27 14.70
C GLU A 413 -13.10 0.52 15.57
N GLY A 414 -12.27 1.27 16.30
CA GLY A 414 -11.28 0.72 17.23
C GLY A 414 -9.99 0.23 16.59
N SER A 415 -8.93 0.10 17.38
CA SER A 415 -7.57 -0.20 16.89
C SER A 415 -7.42 -1.63 16.34
N VAL A 416 -8.02 -2.62 16.99
CA VAL A 416 -7.94 -4.04 16.57
C VAL A 416 -8.73 -4.26 15.28
N SER A 417 -9.97 -3.75 15.21
CA SER A 417 -10.81 -3.84 14.02
C SER A 417 -10.20 -3.10 12.83
N SER A 418 -9.56 -1.94 13.07
CA SER A 418 -8.88 -1.18 12.03
C SER A 418 -7.68 -1.96 11.48
N GLY A 419 -6.82 -2.51 12.33
CA GLY A 419 -5.66 -3.27 11.88
C GLY A 419 -6.04 -4.50 11.04
N VAL A 420 -6.94 -5.34 11.57
CA VAL A 420 -7.39 -6.55 10.88
C VAL A 420 -8.22 -6.21 9.64
N GLY A 421 -9.13 -5.23 9.75
CA GLY A 421 -10.00 -4.83 8.64
C GLY A 421 -9.23 -4.22 7.47
N ILE A 422 -8.21 -3.40 7.72
CA ILE A 422 -7.32 -2.84 6.71
C ILE A 422 -6.52 -3.95 6.04
N GLY A 423 -5.84 -4.80 6.83
CA GLY A 423 -5.02 -5.88 6.30
C GLY A 423 -5.85 -6.84 5.44
N PHE A 424 -7.04 -7.26 5.92
CA PHE A 424 -7.90 -8.15 5.16
C PHE A 424 -8.41 -7.49 3.86
N THR A 425 -8.80 -6.22 3.91
CA THR A 425 -9.26 -5.50 2.72
C THR A 425 -8.14 -5.36 1.68
N ASN A 426 -6.90 -5.10 2.13
CA ASN A 426 -5.73 -5.03 1.25
C ASN A 426 -5.41 -6.41 0.63
N ALA A 427 -5.52 -7.47 1.43
CA ALA A 427 -5.37 -8.84 0.96
C ALA A 427 -6.38 -9.20 -0.15
N MET A 428 -7.62 -8.71 -0.05
CA MET A 428 -8.64 -8.93 -1.11
C MET A 428 -8.25 -8.29 -2.45
N ALA A 429 -7.56 -7.18 -2.45
CA ALA A 429 -7.05 -6.56 -3.68
C ALA A 429 -6.02 -7.45 -4.41
N GLN A 430 -5.33 -8.38 -3.71
CA GLN A 430 -4.36 -9.32 -4.28
C GLN A 430 -5.00 -10.36 -5.21
N PHE A 431 -6.32 -10.49 -5.21
CA PHE A 431 -7.01 -11.33 -6.21
C PHE A 431 -6.75 -10.87 -7.64
N SER A 432 -6.35 -9.61 -7.85
CA SER A 432 -5.83 -9.11 -9.13
C SER A 432 -4.66 -9.94 -9.65
N GLY A 433 -3.69 -10.25 -8.80
CA GLY A 433 -2.50 -11.04 -9.16
C GLY A 433 -2.78 -12.54 -9.25
N ILE A 434 -3.87 -13.02 -8.64
CA ILE A 434 -4.29 -14.41 -8.78
C ILE A 434 -5.02 -14.63 -10.12
N ALA A 435 -5.98 -13.79 -10.45
CA ALA A 435 -6.83 -13.93 -11.61
C ALA A 435 -6.27 -13.24 -12.87
N GLY A 436 -5.67 -12.05 -12.71
CA GLY A 436 -5.18 -11.23 -13.84
C GLY A 436 -4.28 -11.96 -14.81
N PRO A 437 -3.21 -12.65 -14.37
CA PRO A 437 -2.32 -13.38 -15.27
C PRO A 437 -3.00 -14.48 -16.10
N ARG A 438 -4.08 -15.05 -15.59
CA ARG A 438 -4.87 -16.06 -16.29
C ARG A 438 -5.86 -15.44 -17.25
N ILE A 439 -6.53 -14.37 -16.82
CA ILE A 439 -7.49 -13.61 -17.66
C ILE A 439 -6.77 -13.00 -18.86
N TYR A 440 -5.58 -12.41 -18.65
CA TYR A 440 -4.77 -11.82 -19.72
C TYR A 440 -3.68 -12.77 -20.23
N SER A 441 -3.95 -14.08 -20.23
CA SER A 441 -3.05 -15.05 -20.85
C SER A 441 -2.92 -14.77 -22.36
N THR A 442 -1.71 -14.98 -22.91
CA THR A 442 -1.43 -14.83 -24.34
C THR A 442 -2.27 -15.75 -25.23
N VAL A 443 -2.90 -16.78 -24.65
CA VAL A 443 -3.88 -17.65 -25.36
C VAL A 443 -5.09 -16.84 -25.86
N PHE A 444 -5.47 -15.76 -25.19
CA PHE A 444 -6.58 -14.89 -25.58
C PHE A 444 -6.14 -13.71 -26.47
N GLY A 445 -4.82 -13.55 -26.67
CA GLY A 445 -4.26 -12.52 -27.56
C GLY A 445 -4.46 -12.84 -29.04
N PRO A 446 -4.27 -11.83 -29.93
CA PRO A 446 -3.99 -10.44 -29.63
C PRO A 446 -5.22 -9.58 -29.29
N SER A 447 -6.44 -10.11 -29.50
CA SER A 447 -7.68 -9.33 -29.34
C SER A 447 -8.15 -9.15 -27.90
N TYR A 448 -7.84 -10.10 -27.02
CA TYR A 448 -8.23 -10.13 -25.59
C TYR A 448 -9.74 -9.93 -25.33
N HIS A 449 -10.63 -10.28 -26.27
CA HIS A 449 -12.07 -10.11 -26.10
C HIS A 449 -12.61 -10.84 -24.87
N VAL A 450 -12.17 -12.09 -24.63
CA VAL A 450 -12.56 -12.87 -23.45
C VAL A 450 -12.08 -12.17 -22.17
N SER A 451 -10.87 -11.64 -22.17
CA SER A 451 -10.28 -10.94 -21.03
C SER A 451 -11.09 -9.70 -20.66
N TYR A 452 -11.39 -8.84 -21.65
CA TYR A 452 -12.19 -7.65 -21.43
C TYR A 452 -13.62 -7.99 -20.98
N GLY A 453 -14.24 -9.05 -21.57
CA GLY A 453 -15.56 -9.53 -21.17
C GLY A 453 -15.62 -9.97 -19.69
N ILE A 454 -14.64 -10.74 -19.24
CA ILE A 454 -14.53 -11.15 -17.82
C ILE A 454 -14.37 -9.92 -16.93
N CYS A 455 -13.47 -9.00 -17.27
CA CYS A 455 -13.25 -7.78 -16.49
C CYS A 455 -14.51 -6.90 -16.40
N LEU A 456 -15.31 -6.80 -17.45
CA LEU A 456 -16.59 -6.10 -17.44
C LEU A 456 -17.56 -6.69 -16.40
N ILE A 457 -17.64 -8.01 -16.28
CA ILE A 457 -18.46 -8.66 -15.25
C ILE A 457 -17.99 -8.27 -13.84
N PHE A 458 -16.68 -8.33 -13.58
CA PHE A 458 -16.12 -7.96 -12.28
C PHE A 458 -16.30 -6.48 -11.98
N LEU A 459 -16.25 -5.58 -12.95
CA LEU A 459 -16.50 -4.15 -12.77
C LEU A 459 -17.99 -3.85 -12.47
N VAL A 460 -18.92 -4.64 -13.01
CA VAL A 460 -20.33 -4.54 -12.60
C VAL A 460 -20.50 -4.96 -11.13
N VAL A 461 -19.85 -6.05 -10.71
CA VAL A 461 -19.83 -6.48 -9.31
C VAL A 461 -19.18 -5.41 -8.42
N ASP A 462 -18.11 -4.79 -8.88
CA ASP A 462 -17.43 -3.66 -8.23
C ASP A 462 -18.39 -2.50 -7.94
N ILE A 463 -19.15 -2.03 -8.95
CA ILE A 463 -20.13 -0.95 -8.79
C ILE A 463 -21.24 -1.34 -7.79
N ILE A 464 -21.78 -2.55 -7.88
CA ILE A 464 -22.81 -3.03 -6.95
C ILE A 464 -22.27 -3.03 -5.52
N ALA A 465 -21.08 -3.58 -5.31
CA ALA A 465 -20.46 -3.63 -3.99
C ALA A 465 -20.13 -2.23 -3.45
N LEU A 466 -19.71 -1.31 -4.31
CA LEU A 466 -19.46 0.09 -3.96
C LEU A 466 -20.74 0.81 -3.51
N LEU A 467 -21.83 0.65 -4.25
CA LEU A 467 -23.14 1.22 -3.89
C LEU A 467 -23.68 0.64 -2.58
N LEU A 468 -23.54 -0.66 -2.35
CA LEU A 468 -23.89 -1.30 -1.08
C LEU A 468 -23.02 -0.79 0.07
N SER A 469 -21.72 -0.63 -0.15
CA SER A 469 -20.81 -0.06 0.85
C SER A 469 -21.23 1.36 1.23
N TRP A 470 -21.54 2.19 0.23
CA TRP A 470 -22.05 3.55 0.44
C TRP A 470 -23.32 3.56 1.25
N PHE A 471 -24.29 2.70 0.90
CA PHE A 471 -25.55 2.57 1.62
C PHE A 471 -25.34 2.19 3.11
N PHE A 472 -24.52 1.18 3.39
CA PHE A 472 -24.29 0.73 4.77
C PHE A 472 -23.49 1.75 5.60
N VAL A 473 -22.46 2.39 5.03
CA VAL A 473 -21.71 3.45 5.72
C VAL A 473 -22.63 4.63 6.04
N HIS A 474 -23.42 5.09 5.08
CA HIS A 474 -24.35 6.20 5.31
C HIS A 474 -25.42 5.87 6.37
N ARG A 475 -25.93 4.63 6.39
CA ARG A 475 -26.85 4.17 7.43
C ARG A 475 -26.19 4.15 8.82
N LYS A 476 -24.91 3.79 8.88
CA LYS A 476 -24.12 3.81 10.12
C LYS A 476 -23.90 5.24 10.61
N ASP A 477 -23.50 6.15 9.73
CA ASP A 477 -23.31 7.57 10.05
C ASP A 477 -24.60 8.19 10.61
N LYS A 478 -25.77 7.91 10.01
CA LYS A 478 -27.06 8.38 10.51
C LYS A 478 -27.41 7.85 11.90
N ARG A 479 -27.07 6.58 12.20
CA ARG A 479 -27.30 6.01 13.54
C ARG A 479 -26.42 6.68 14.59
N VAL A 480 -25.15 6.94 14.27
CA VAL A 480 -24.23 7.63 15.18
C VAL A 480 -24.69 9.06 15.44
N ALA A 481 -25.12 9.79 14.40
CA ALA A 481 -25.67 11.14 14.55
C ALA A 481 -26.89 11.17 15.47
N ALA A 482 -27.84 10.25 15.27
CA ALA A 482 -29.03 10.15 16.10
C ALA A 482 -28.76 9.80 17.58
N LEU A 483 -27.66 9.11 17.88
CA LEU A 483 -27.23 8.81 19.26
C LEU A 483 -26.52 9.98 19.94
N LEU A 484 -25.95 10.91 19.16
CA LEU A 484 -25.31 12.12 19.68
C LEU A 484 -26.30 13.25 19.93
N GLU A 485 -27.51 13.18 19.34
CA GLU A 485 -28.61 14.13 19.55
C GLU A 485 -29.51 13.75 20.75
N GLN A 486 -29.34 12.57 21.33
CA GLN A 486 -30.00 12.09 22.55
C GLN A 486 -29.15 12.36 23.81
#